data_a79706eb8d2799eba3bfe55e77fa4da4
#
_entry.id   a79706eb8d2799eba3bfe55e77fa4da4
#
_cell.length_a   1.000
_cell.length_b   1.000
_cell.length_c   1.000
_cell.angle_alpha   90.00
_cell.angle_beta   90.00
_cell.angle_gamma   90.00
#
_symmetry.space_group_name_H-M   'P 1'
#
loop_
_entity.id
_entity.type
_entity.pdbx_description
1 polymer ?
#
loop_
_entity_poly.entity_id
_entity_poly.type
_entity_poly.pdbx_seq_one_letter_code
_entity_poly.pdbx_strand_id
1 'polypeptide(L)'
;MAEPEAAVTDTHALVFHAAGGGKLGPRAASFFSRCERRQAILYVPAVVMWECSLLARVARINLRRTVREFFDDLFSNPSYQPLDVTPEHICRADELRFTRDPFDALICASAQVIDLPLITRDAQIRGSGTVKVIW
;
A
#
# COMPACT_ATOMS: atom_id res chain seq x y z
N MET A 1 2.52 -18.47 -14.57
CA MET A 1 1.63 -17.29 -14.58
C MET A 1 2.46 -16.02 -14.55
N ALA A 2 2.04 -15.04 -15.31
CA ALA A 2 2.72 -13.75 -15.32
C ALA A 2 2.56 -13.04 -13.97
N GLU A 3 3.61 -12.34 -13.52
CA GLU A 3 3.51 -11.48 -12.35
C GLU A 3 2.58 -10.29 -12.65
N PRO A 4 1.85 -9.77 -11.65
CA PRO A 4 0.99 -8.60 -11.84
C PRO A 4 1.79 -7.38 -12.31
N GLU A 5 1.20 -6.62 -13.21
CA GLU A 5 1.82 -5.37 -13.70
C GLU A 5 1.50 -4.17 -12.83
N ALA A 6 0.49 -4.29 -11.98
CA ALA A 6 0.08 -3.23 -11.07
C ALA A 6 -0.45 -3.83 -9.78
N ALA A 7 -0.31 -3.07 -8.70
CA ALA A 7 -0.79 -3.46 -7.38
C ALA A 7 -1.06 -2.22 -6.54
N VAL A 8 -1.73 -2.43 -5.41
CA VAL A 8 -1.92 -1.42 -4.36
C VAL A 8 -1.03 -1.80 -3.18
N THR A 9 -0.43 -0.84 -2.50
CA THR A 9 0.36 -1.10 -1.29
C THR A 9 -0.43 -0.82 -0.02
N ASP A 10 -0.16 -1.59 1.04
CA ASP A 10 -0.52 -1.15 2.38
C ASP A 10 0.60 -0.28 2.97
N THR A 11 0.37 0.23 4.18
CA THR A 11 1.29 1.16 4.82
C THR A 11 2.61 0.51 5.18
N HIS A 12 2.58 -0.66 5.81
CA HIS A 12 3.81 -1.31 6.30
C HIS A 12 4.70 -1.80 5.17
N ALA A 13 4.11 -2.32 4.08
CA ALA A 13 4.88 -2.74 2.92
C ALA A 13 5.67 -1.57 2.33
N LEU A 14 5.03 -0.40 2.18
CA LEU A 14 5.70 0.80 1.69
C LEU A 14 6.84 1.24 2.63
N VAL A 15 6.58 1.24 3.92
CA VAL A 15 7.59 1.61 4.94
C VAL A 15 8.76 0.63 4.92
N PHE A 16 8.49 -0.68 4.79
CA PHE A 16 9.55 -1.68 4.69
C PHE A 16 10.41 -1.47 3.44
N HIS A 17 9.79 -1.14 2.31
CA HIS A 17 10.53 -0.83 1.09
C HIS A 17 11.41 0.41 1.30
N ALA A 18 10.88 1.46 1.89
CA ALA A 18 11.63 2.70 2.16
C ALA A 18 12.81 2.47 3.10
N ALA A 19 12.73 1.49 3.99
CA ALA A 19 13.78 1.12 4.93
C ALA A 19 14.80 0.13 4.35
N GLY A 20 14.79 -0.11 3.04
CA GLY A 20 15.73 -1.00 2.36
C GLY A 20 15.17 -2.36 1.95
N GLY A 21 13.93 -2.66 2.30
CA GLY A 21 13.22 -3.86 1.82
C GLY A 21 13.52 -5.16 2.55
N GLY A 22 14.33 -5.13 3.61
CA GLY A 22 14.74 -6.36 4.30
C GLY A 22 13.62 -7.13 4.99
N LYS A 23 12.48 -6.48 5.24
CA LYS A 23 11.31 -7.11 5.87
C LYS A 23 10.23 -7.51 4.86
N LEU A 24 10.43 -7.24 3.58
CA LEU A 24 9.47 -7.63 2.55
C LEU A 24 9.57 -9.13 2.27
N GLY A 25 8.41 -9.75 2.03
CA GLY A 25 8.37 -11.10 1.47
C GLY A 25 8.94 -11.12 0.04
N PRO A 26 9.29 -12.31 -0.50
CA PRO A 26 10.00 -12.39 -1.79
C PRO A 26 9.20 -11.85 -2.98
N ARG A 27 7.90 -12.06 -3.01
CA ARG A 27 7.06 -11.54 -4.11
C ARG A 27 6.88 -10.04 -4.00
N ALA A 28 6.70 -9.52 -2.78
CA ALA A 28 6.62 -8.08 -2.53
C ALA A 28 7.93 -7.39 -2.91
N ALA A 29 9.06 -7.94 -2.49
CA ALA A 29 10.38 -7.40 -2.82
C ALA A 29 10.59 -7.36 -4.34
N SER A 30 10.21 -8.42 -5.04
CA SER A 30 10.30 -8.48 -6.50
C SER A 30 9.44 -7.40 -7.16
N PHE A 31 8.21 -7.20 -6.65
CA PHE A 31 7.32 -6.18 -7.20
C PHE A 31 7.89 -4.77 -7.03
N PHE A 32 8.36 -4.43 -5.83
CA PHE A 32 8.99 -3.12 -5.60
C PHE A 32 10.23 -2.92 -6.47
N SER A 33 11.04 -3.98 -6.66
CA SER A 33 12.21 -3.92 -7.55
C SER A 33 11.80 -3.59 -8.98
N ARG A 34 10.70 -4.18 -9.45
CA ARG A 34 10.17 -3.89 -10.79
C ARG A 34 9.65 -2.45 -10.89
N CYS A 35 9.06 -1.92 -9.82
CA CYS A 35 8.66 -0.51 -9.77
C CYS A 35 9.87 0.42 -9.86
N GLU A 36 10.96 0.09 -9.15
CA GLU A 36 12.17 0.90 -9.20
C GLU A 36 12.77 0.93 -10.62
N ARG A 37 12.61 -0.15 -11.37
CA ARG A 37 13.03 -0.22 -12.77
C ARG A 37 11.97 0.26 -13.76
N ARG A 38 10.86 0.83 -13.26
CA ARG A 38 9.75 1.33 -14.08
C ARG A 38 9.09 0.25 -14.95
N GLN A 39 9.02 -0.97 -14.41
CA GLN A 39 8.45 -2.14 -15.09
C GLN A 39 7.11 -2.56 -14.51
N ALA A 40 6.65 -1.91 -13.44
CA ALA A 40 5.37 -2.16 -12.80
C ALA A 40 4.85 -0.86 -12.20
N ILE A 41 3.55 -0.81 -11.87
CA ILE A 41 2.91 0.36 -11.29
C ILE A 41 2.39 0.00 -9.90
N LEU A 42 2.74 0.80 -8.90
CA LEU A 42 2.23 0.70 -7.55
C LEU A 42 1.35 1.89 -7.24
N TYR A 43 0.10 1.63 -6.87
CA TYR A 43 -0.80 2.66 -6.40
C TYR A 43 -0.67 2.81 -4.89
N VAL A 44 -0.52 4.04 -4.43
CA VAL A 44 -0.39 4.39 -3.02
C VAL A 44 -1.66 5.13 -2.60
N PRO A 45 -2.58 4.47 -1.89
CA PRO A 45 -3.79 5.14 -1.42
C PRO A 45 -3.48 6.36 -0.57
N ALA A 46 -4.26 7.44 -0.73
CA ALA A 46 -4.09 8.64 0.10
C ALA A 46 -4.18 8.32 1.59
N VAL A 47 -4.98 7.30 1.97
CA VAL A 47 -5.08 6.85 3.36
C VAL A 47 -3.76 6.26 3.86
N VAL A 48 -2.97 5.63 3.01
CA VAL A 48 -1.62 5.16 3.36
C VAL A 48 -0.71 6.33 3.69
N MET A 49 -0.78 7.40 2.91
CA MET A 49 -0.02 8.63 3.19
C MET A 49 -0.41 9.21 4.54
N TRP A 50 -1.70 9.21 4.85
CA TRP A 50 -2.19 9.71 6.14
C TRP A 50 -1.73 8.82 7.30
N GLU A 51 -1.82 7.51 7.16
CA GLU A 51 -1.32 6.59 8.19
C GLU A 51 0.18 6.75 8.42
N CYS A 52 0.97 6.90 7.37
CA CYS A 52 2.40 7.20 7.50
C CYS A 52 2.64 8.47 8.31
N SER A 53 1.85 9.53 8.05
CA SER A 53 1.94 10.78 8.80
C SER A 53 1.67 10.56 10.29
N LEU A 54 0.61 9.81 10.62
CA LEU A 54 0.25 9.53 12.00
C LEU A 54 1.31 8.67 12.70
N LEU A 55 1.82 7.65 12.03
CA LEU A 55 2.86 6.79 12.60
C LEU A 55 4.17 7.55 12.83
N ALA A 56 4.52 8.45 11.93
CA ALA A 56 5.70 9.30 12.09
C ALA A 56 5.56 10.26 13.27
N ARG A 57 4.35 10.81 13.49
CA ARG A 57 4.08 11.72 14.62
C ARG A 57 4.29 11.05 15.98
N VAL A 58 4.00 9.75 16.08
CA VAL A 58 4.17 9.00 17.34
C VAL A 58 5.46 8.19 17.35
N ALA A 59 6.39 8.48 16.46
CA ALA A 59 7.71 7.86 16.36
C ALA A 59 7.69 6.33 16.18
N ARG A 60 6.62 5.79 15.61
CA ARG A 60 6.55 4.34 15.26
C ARG A 60 7.26 4.02 13.96
N ILE A 61 7.42 5.01 13.08
CA ILE A 61 8.24 4.92 11.89
C ILE A 61 9.11 6.17 11.80
N ASN A 62 10.21 6.08 11.06
CA ASN A 62 11.08 7.21 10.79
C ASN A 62 11.28 7.33 9.28
N LEU A 63 10.66 8.34 8.68
CA LEU A 63 10.81 8.64 7.26
C LEU A 63 12.10 9.40 6.96
N ARG A 64 12.84 9.84 8.01
CA ARG A 64 14.11 10.61 7.97
C ARG A 64 13.98 11.97 7.27
N ARG A 65 12.77 12.41 7.02
CA ARG A 65 12.41 13.69 6.39
C ARG A 65 10.92 13.94 6.59
N THR A 66 10.42 15.08 6.15
CA THR A 66 9.00 15.38 6.26
C THR A 66 8.18 14.43 5.39
N VAL A 67 6.91 14.27 5.73
CA VAL A 67 5.97 13.46 4.94
C VAL A 67 5.90 13.97 3.50
N ARG A 68 5.86 15.30 3.32
CA ARG A 68 5.83 15.90 1.99
C ARG A 68 7.08 15.52 1.18
N GLU A 69 8.26 15.70 1.77
CA GLU A 69 9.51 15.37 1.10
C GLU A 69 9.58 13.90 0.72
N PHE A 70 9.14 13.02 1.63
CA PHE A 70 9.13 11.58 1.37
C PHE A 70 8.24 11.23 0.17
N PHE A 71 7.00 11.72 0.14
CA PHE A 71 6.07 11.39 -0.94
C PHE A 71 6.38 12.13 -2.25
N ASP A 72 6.89 13.35 -2.18
CA ASP A 72 7.35 14.06 -3.39
C ASP A 72 8.46 13.26 -4.07
N ASP A 73 9.40 12.74 -3.30
CA ASP A 73 10.48 11.90 -3.84
C ASP A 73 9.93 10.56 -4.39
N LEU A 74 9.07 9.90 -3.63
CA LEU A 74 8.47 8.64 -4.07
C LEU A 74 7.76 8.80 -5.41
N PHE A 75 6.90 9.80 -5.52
CA PHE A 75 6.10 10.03 -6.74
C PHE A 75 6.91 10.65 -7.88
N SER A 76 8.17 11.00 -7.66
CA SER A 76 9.06 11.40 -8.76
C SER A 76 9.36 10.22 -9.69
N ASN A 77 9.23 8.98 -9.21
CA ASN A 77 9.25 7.80 -10.06
C ASN A 77 7.81 7.52 -10.53
N PRO A 78 7.53 7.58 -11.85
CA PRO A 78 6.16 7.43 -12.36
C PRO A 78 5.54 6.04 -12.11
N SER A 79 6.33 5.06 -11.70
CA SER A 79 5.80 3.75 -11.28
C SER A 79 5.01 3.84 -9.97
N TYR A 80 5.21 4.87 -9.16
CA TYR A 80 4.46 5.09 -7.93
C TYR A 80 3.41 6.18 -8.19
N GLN A 81 2.13 5.81 -8.04
CA GLN A 81 1.01 6.70 -8.35
C GLN A 81 0.14 6.89 -7.10
N PRO A 82 -0.20 8.13 -6.74
CA PRO A 82 -1.18 8.33 -5.66
C PRO A 82 -2.57 7.88 -6.10
N LEU A 83 -3.34 7.36 -5.17
CA LEU A 83 -4.72 6.93 -5.40
C LEU A 83 -5.64 7.64 -4.42
N ASP A 84 -6.56 8.44 -4.97
CA ASP A 84 -7.50 9.22 -4.15
C ASP A 84 -8.50 8.32 -3.45
N VAL A 85 -8.92 8.74 -2.25
CA VAL A 85 -10.05 8.14 -1.55
C VAL A 85 -11.33 8.80 -2.06
N THR A 86 -12.22 7.98 -2.63
CA THR A 86 -13.48 8.44 -3.21
C THR A 86 -14.67 7.98 -2.37
N PRO A 87 -15.89 8.52 -2.60
CA PRO A 87 -17.09 7.99 -1.95
C PRO A 87 -17.29 6.48 -2.17
N GLU A 88 -16.93 5.96 -3.33
CA GLU A 88 -17.03 4.51 -3.59
C GLU A 88 -16.09 3.71 -2.68
N HIS A 89 -14.89 4.20 -2.41
CA HIS A 89 -13.98 3.58 -1.45
C HIS A 89 -14.62 3.50 -0.05
N ILE A 90 -15.29 4.58 0.37
CA ILE A 90 -15.96 4.61 1.68
C ILE A 90 -17.09 3.59 1.74
N CYS A 91 -17.92 3.52 0.71
CA CYS A 91 -19.02 2.55 0.65
C CYS A 91 -18.49 1.11 0.68
N ARG A 92 -17.42 0.82 -0.06
CA ARG A 92 -16.76 -0.49 -0.03
C ARG A 92 -16.18 -0.82 1.33
N ALA A 93 -15.50 0.14 1.95
CA ALA A 93 -14.93 -0.05 3.28
C ALA A 93 -16.02 -0.36 4.31
N ASP A 94 -17.18 0.29 4.20
CA ASP A 94 -18.33 0.03 5.08
C ASP A 94 -18.83 -1.42 4.99
N GLU A 95 -18.68 -2.06 3.84
CA GLU A 95 -19.10 -3.45 3.62
C GLU A 95 -18.10 -4.47 4.18
N LEU A 96 -16.86 -4.07 4.48
CA LEU A 96 -15.81 -4.97 4.95
C LEU A 96 -15.91 -5.15 6.46
N ARG A 97 -16.34 -6.34 6.89
CA ARG A 97 -16.62 -6.62 8.31
C ARG A 97 -15.57 -7.50 8.99
N PHE A 98 -14.52 -7.90 8.26
CA PHE A 98 -13.46 -8.73 8.80
C PHE A 98 -12.52 -7.95 9.75
N THR A 99 -12.50 -6.62 9.65
CA THR A 99 -11.61 -5.77 10.44
C THR A 99 -12.36 -4.58 11.03
N ARG A 100 -11.89 -4.12 12.19
CA ARG A 100 -12.33 -2.86 12.80
C ARG A 100 -11.32 -1.74 12.58
N ASP A 101 -10.17 -2.05 11.99
CA ASP A 101 -9.16 -1.05 11.69
C ASP A 101 -9.60 -0.21 10.50
N PRO A 102 -9.80 1.10 10.66
CA PRO A 102 -10.29 1.94 9.57
C PRO A 102 -9.30 2.06 8.41
N PHE A 103 -8.00 1.97 8.68
CA PHE A 103 -6.99 2.00 7.62
C PHE A 103 -7.03 0.74 6.80
N ASP A 104 -7.06 -0.44 7.45
CA ASP A 104 -7.14 -1.72 6.74
C ASP A 104 -8.39 -1.80 5.85
N ALA A 105 -9.53 -1.33 6.37
CA ALA A 105 -10.76 -1.32 5.59
C ALA A 105 -10.65 -0.45 4.33
N LEU A 106 -10.12 0.76 4.47
CA LEU A 106 -9.96 1.67 3.33
C LEU A 106 -8.90 1.20 2.33
N ILE A 107 -7.82 0.60 2.82
CA ILE A 107 -6.77 0.05 1.95
C ILE A 107 -7.32 -1.12 1.13
N CYS A 108 -8.04 -2.04 1.77
CA CYS A 108 -8.67 -3.16 1.05
C CYS A 108 -9.71 -2.65 0.04
N ALA A 109 -10.53 -1.67 0.43
CA ALA A 109 -11.51 -1.06 -0.46
C ALA A 109 -10.84 -0.43 -1.68
N SER A 110 -9.70 0.23 -1.49
CA SER A 110 -8.93 0.84 -2.57
C SER A 110 -8.50 -0.20 -3.61
N ALA A 111 -8.01 -1.35 -3.14
CA ALA A 111 -7.61 -2.44 -4.04
C ALA A 111 -8.83 -3.04 -4.77
N GLN A 112 -9.95 -3.20 -4.06
CA GLN A 112 -11.18 -3.74 -4.67
C GLN A 112 -11.74 -2.84 -5.77
N VAL A 113 -11.78 -1.52 -5.53
CA VAL A 113 -12.39 -0.57 -6.48
C VAL A 113 -11.65 -0.58 -7.83
N ILE A 114 -10.34 -0.73 -7.82
CA ILE A 114 -9.56 -0.78 -9.06
C ILE A 114 -9.19 -2.21 -9.48
N ASP A 115 -9.72 -3.20 -8.75
CA ASP A 115 -9.53 -4.63 -9.05
C ASP A 115 -8.06 -5.03 -9.22
N LEU A 116 -7.23 -4.63 -8.25
CA LEU A 116 -5.82 -4.97 -8.23
C LEU A 116 -5.45 -5.72 -6.95
N PRO A 117 -4.38 -6.52 -6.97
CA PRO A 117 -3.90 -7.17 -5.77
C PRO A 117 -3.32 -6.14 -4.79
N LEU A 118 -3.30 -6.52 -3.51
CA LEU A 118 -2.76 -5.72 -2.42
C LEU A 118 -1.44 -6.32 -1.94
N ILE A 119 -0.41 -5.50 -1.83
CA ILE A 119 0.84 -5.90 -1.20
C ILE A 119 0.68 -5.70 0.31
N THR A 120 0.64 -6.79 1.06
CA THR A 120 0.47 -6.77 2.51
C THR A 120 1.00 -8.06 3.13
N ARG A 121 1.55 -7.93 4.35
CA ARG A 121 1.93 -9.06 5.20
C ARG A 121 0.78 -9.52 6.09
N ASP A 122 -0.28 -8.75 6.20
CA ASP A 122 -1.33 -8.96 7.19
C ASP A 122 -2.08 -10.27 6.94
N ALA A 123 -2.01 -11.18 7.92
CA ALA A 123 -2.64 -12.50 7.83
C ALA A 123 -4.17 -12.41 7.86
N GLN A 124 -4.74 -11.43 8.57
CA GLN A 124 -6.18 -11.24 8.64
C GLN A 124 -6.74 -10.79 7.29
N ILE A 125 -6.05 -9.88 6.61
CA ILE A 125 -6.43 -9.45 5.27
C ILE A 125 -6.35 -10.63 4.31
N ARG A 126 -5.24 -11.37 4.34
CA ARG A 126 -5.06 -12.54 3.47
C ARG A 126 -6.16 -13.57 3.70
N GLY A 127 -6.46 -13.88 4.96
CA GLY A 127 -7.48 -14.87 5.31
C GLY A 127 -8.90 -14.42 5.03
N SER A 128 -9.14 -13.12 4.85
CA SER A 128 -10.49 -12.59 4.61
C SER A 128 -11.03 -12.91 3.22
N GLY A 129 -10.16 -13.15 2.25
CA GLY A 129 -10.54 -13.39 0.86
C GLY A 129 -11.08 -12.16 0.14
N THR A 130 -10.98 -10.96 0.72
CA THR A 130 -11.52 -9.72 0.14
C THR A 130 -10.68 -9.20 -1.00
N VAL A 131 -9.38 -9.48 -1.01
CA VAL A 131 -8.43 -9.04 -2.03
C VAL A 131 -7.43 -10.16 -2.31
N LYS A 132 -6.84 -10.16 -3.50
CA LYS A 132 -5.66 -10.97 -3.77
C LYS A 132 -4.46 -10.33 -3.11
N VAL A 133 -3.58 -11.13 -2.50
CA VAL A 133 -2.45 -10.65 -1.71
C VAL A 133 -1.14 -11.04 -2.39
N ILE A 134 -0.20 -10.09 -2.42
CA ILE A 134 1.18 -10.29 -2.81
C ILE A 134 2.05 -10.14 -1.56
N TRP A 135 2.87 -11.12 -1.29
CA TRP A 135 3.87 -11.01 -0.21
C TRP A 135 5.14 -11.89 -0.44
#